data_890c07aced0aab9a99b83c32c9ece191
#
_entry.id   890c07aced0aab9a99b83c32c9ece191
#
_cell.length_a   1.000
_cell.length_b   1.000
_cell.length_c   1.000
_cell.angle_alpha   90.00
_cell.angle_beta   90.00
_cell.angle_gamma   90.00
#
_symmetry.space_group_name_H-M   'P 1'
#
loop_
_entity.id
_entity.type
_entity.pdbx_description
1 polymer ?
#
loop_
_entity_poly.entity_id
_entity_poly.type
_entity_poly.pdbx_seq_one_letter_code
_entity_poly.pdbx_strand_id
1 'polypeptide(L)'
;EQFWVRLMLVQDLGFAEAYMAGEVQVSSLVDFVRFYIYNRESLDAASSSPLVSSLMYLASTRFGNSILNTASNISAHYDLGNEMFEMFLDSSMTYSCAIWNGPNDTLEAAQLRKLDMLIDKACVKATDYVLDLGCGWGSLAMRAVERTGCRVLGITLSTEQKEIAERRIVQAGMSDNIEIMLIDYRKLDPSVYCFDKIISLEMVEHVGYEYLPVYFEQCHRLLHPHHGVMVLQASTMNEERYSEYRHSVDFINKHIFPGGHCPSVSALVAGATKGSHGMLMLESAANFPDHYARTLRVWRERFLKGYNK
;
A
#
# COMPACT_ATOMS: atom_id res chain seq x y z
N GLU A 1 -26.20 -23.41 10.72
CA GLU A 1 -25.29 -23.95 11.76
C GLU A 1 -23.82 -23.75 11.38
N GLN A 2 -23.40 -24.05 10.16
CA GLN A 2 -21.99 -23.89 9.71
C GLN A 2 -21.48 -22.45 9.82
N PHE A 3 -22.30 -21.45 9.52
CA PHE A 3 -21.97 -20.04 9.68
C PHE A 3 -21.53 -19.68 11.11
N TRP A 4 -22.29 -20.11 12.13
CA TRP A 4 -21.97 -19.82 13.52
C TRP A 4 -20.66 -20.47 13.97
N VAL A 5 -20.39 -21.69 13.51
CA VAL A 5 -19.12 -22.37 13.77
C VAL A 5 -17.97 -21.62 13.14
N ARG A 6 -18.13 -21.18 11.89
CA ARG A 6 -17.11 -20.40 11.16
C ARG A 6 -16.85 -19.05 11.83
N LEU A 7 -17.92 -18.33 12.23
CA LEU A 7 -17.81 -17.07 12.96
C LEU A 7 -17.08 -17.22 14.30
N MET A 8 -17.37 -18.28 15.05
CA MET A 8 -16.69 -18.56 16.32
C MET A 8 -15.21 -18.96 16.16
N LEU A 9 -14.85 -19.64 15.08
CA LEU A 9 -13.48 -20.12 14.86
C LEU A 9 -12.57 -19.05 14.26
N VAL A 10 -13.06 -18.25 13.32
CA VAL A 10 -12.24 -17.33 12.53
C VAL A 10 -12.82 -15.92 12.43
N GLN A 11 -13.72 -15.56 13.34
CA GLN A 11 -14.22 -14.21 13.60
C GLN A 11 -14.71 -13.46 12.33
N ASP A 12 -14.17 -12.26 12.09
CA ASP A 12 -14.49 -11.37 10.97
C ASP A 12 -14.22 -12.02 9.60
N LEU A 13 -13.14 -12.77 9.47
CA LEU A 13 -12.83 -13.54 8.26
C LEU A 13 -13.91 -14.62 8.01
N GLY A 14 -14.38 -15.30 9.06
CA GLY A 14 -15.46 -16.28 8.97
C GLY A 14 -16.78 -15.69 8.50
N PHE A 15 -17.10 -14.47 8.95
CA PHE A 15 -18.25 -13.72 8.44
C PHE A 15 -18.06 -13.37 6.96
N ALA A 16 -16.92 -12.79 6.61
CA ALA A 16 -16.64 -12.34 5.25
C ALA A 16 -16.74 -13.49 4.23
N GLU A 17 -16.13 -14.63 4.54
CA GLU A 17 -16.18 -15.83 3.69
C GLU A 17 -17.59 -16.42 3.57
N ALA A 18 -18.35 -16.47 4.66
CA ALA A 18 -19.74 -16.92 4.63
C ALA A 18 -20.64 -15.98 3.80
N TYR A 19 -20.39 -14.68 3.90
CA TYR A 19 -21.09 -13.68 3.09
C TYR A 19 -20.78 -13.84 1.59
N MET A 20 -19.51 -13.99 1.23
CA MET A 20 -19.11 -14.23 -0.16
C MET A 20 -19.66 -15.54 -0.73
N ALA A 21 -19.75 -16.58 0.11
CA ALA A 21 -20.34 -17.87 -0.28
C ALA A 21 -21.88 -17.85 -0.33
N GLY A 22 -22.53 -16.74 0.06
CA GLY A 22 -23.99 -16.63 0.13
C GLY A 22 -24.63 -17.39 1.28
N GLU A 23 -23.85 -17.88 2.24
CA GLU A 23 -24.35 -18.63 3.42
C GLU A 23 -25.03 -17.71 4.44
N VAL A 24 -24.70 -16.42 4.40
CA VAL A 24 -25.30 -15.37 5.23
C VAL A 24 -25.64 -14.16 4.39
N GLN A 25 -26.79 -13.55 4.68
CA GLN A 25 -27.20 -12.28 4.08
C GLN A 25 -27.45 -11.25 5.15
N VAL A 26 -27.04 -10.02 4.91
CA VAL A 26 -27.28 -8.86 5.78
C VAL A 26 -27.96 -7.77 4.98
N SER A 27 -28.88 -7.06 5.59
CA SER A 27 -29.59 -5.94 4.94
C SER A 27 -28.64 -4.76 4.64
N SER A 28 -27.61 -4.58 5.46
CA SER A 28 -26.61 -3.53 5.33
C SER A 28 -25.28 -3.98 5.93
N LEU A 29 -24.25 -4.09 5.10
CA LEU A 29 -22.88 -4.35 5.57
C LEU A 29 -22.37 -3.22 6.48
N VAL A 30 -22.76 -1.96 6.21
CA VAL A 30 -22.36 -0.81 7.01
C VAL A 30 -22.90 -0.94 8.44
N ASP A 31 -24.17 -1.32 8.61
CA ASP A 31 -24.77 -1.47 9.93
C ASP A 31 -24.26 -2.72 10.65
N PHE A 32 -23.94 -3.78 9.91
CA PHE A 32 -23.27 -4.95 10.47
C PHE A 32 -21.88 -4.59 11.03
N VAL A 33 -21.06 -3.86 10.26
CA VAL A 33 -19.73 -3.42 10.71
C VAL A 33 -19.86 -2.47 11.92
N ARG A 34 -20.84 -1.55 11.92
CA ARG A 34 -21.12 -0.70 13.09
C ARG A 34 -21.50 -1.52 14.31
N PHE A 35 -22.38 -2.51 14.16
CA PHE A 35 -22.73 -3.43 15.23
C PHE A 35 -21.49 -4.13 15.79
N TYR A 36 -20.61 -4.63 14.94
CA TYR A 36 -19.35 -5.25 15.35
C TYR A 36 -18.47 -4.26 16.13
N ILE A 37 -18.28 -3.04 15.62
CA ILE A 37 -17.45 -2.01 16.26
C ILE A 37 -17.98 -1.67 17.68
N TYR A 38 -19.31 -1.50 17.83
CA TYR A 38 -19.91 -1.17 19.12
C TYR A 38 -19.87 -2.31 20.15
N ASN A 39 -19.75 -3.55 19.70
CA ASN A 39 -19.74 -4.73 20.58
C ASN A 39 -18.36 -5.43 20.62
N ARG A 40 -17.33 -4.81 20.04
CA ARG A 40 -16.04 -5.45 19.83
C ARG A 40 -15.41 -5.99 21.11
N GLU A 41 -15.37 -5.21 22.19
CA GLU A 41 -14.78 -5.64 23.46
C GLU A 41 -15.43 -6.94 24.00
N SER A 42 -16.74 -7.05 23.89
CA SER A 42 -17.48 -8.24 24.31
C SER A 42 -17.24 -9.43 23.39
N LEU A 43 -17.10 -9.19 22.08
CA LEU A 43 -16.87 -10.23 21.07
C LEU A 43 -15.42 -10.74 21.12
N ASP A 44 -14.45 -9.85 21.29
CA ASP A 44 -13.04 -10.20 21.43
C ASP A 44 -12.78 -11.01 22.71
N ALA A 45 -13.42 -10.64 23.83
CA ALA A 45 -13.36 -11.41 25.08
C ALA A 45 -13.93 -12.83 24.95
N ALA A 46 -14.96 -13.02 24.13
CA ALA A 46 -15.60 -14.32 23.91
C ALA A 46 -14.80 -15.25 23.00
N SER A 47 -13.91 -14.70 22.14
CA SER A 47 -13.22 -15.42 21.08
C SER A 47 -11.73 -15.74 21.36
N SER A 48 -11.21 -15.35 22.51
CA SER A 48 -9.79 -15.51 22.87
C SER A 48 -9.42 -16.96 23.25
N SER A 49 -9.52 -17.90 22.30
CA SER A 49 -8.97 -19.25 22.48
C SER A 49 -7.51 -19.28 22.02
N PRO A 50 -6.52 -19.55 22.90
CA PRO A 50 -5.10 -19.62 22.54
C PRO A 50 -4.80 -20.66 21.46
N LEU A 51 -5.63 -21.71 21.35
CA LEU A 51 -5.47 -22.77 20.36
C LEU A 51 -5.84 -22.28 18.95
N VAL A 52 -6.90 -21.47 18.82
CA VAL A 52 -7.32 -20.88 17.55
C VAL A 52 -6.30 -19.85 17.08
N SER A 53 -5.80 -19.01 17.98
CA SER A 53 -4.75 -18.02 17.67
C SER A 53 -3.48 -18.69 17.16
N SER A 54 -3.05 -19.80 17.75
CA SER A 54 -1.86 -20.53 17.31
C SER A 54 -2.04 -21.19 15.95
N LEU A 55 -3.21 -21.76 15.65
CA LEU A 55 -3.53 -22.32 14.34
C LEU A 55 -3.61 -21.24 13.25
N MET A 56 -4.18 -20.07 13.56
CA MET A 56 -4.25 -18.92 12.67
C MET A 56 -2.84 -18.35 12.39
N TYR A 57 -1.99 -18.27 13.41
CA TYR A 57 -0.59 -17.86 13.24
C TYR A 57 0.19 -18.80 12.30
N LEU A 58 0.04 -20.13 12.48
CA LEU A 58 0.65 -21.11 11.58
C LEU A 58 0.13 -21.00 10.14
N ALA A 59 -1.14 -20.65 9.96
CA ALA A 59 -1.70 -20.39 8.64
C ALA A 59 -1.15 -19.10 8.02
N SER A 60 -0.93 -18.04 8.81
CA SER A 60 -0.40 -16.76 8.35
C SER A 60 1.02 -16.83 7.82
N THR A 61 1.86 -17.71 8.39
CA THR A 61 3.25 -17.88 7.94
C THR A 61 3.38 -18.40 6.50
N ARG A 62 2.31 -19.01 5.95
CA ARG A 62 2.28 -19.45 4.53
C ARG A 62 2.16 -18.31 3.55
N PHE A 63 1.66 -17.14 3.97
CA PHE A 63 1.48 -15.95 3.13
C PHE A 63 2.60 -14.93 3.28
N GLY A 64 3.65 -15.23 4.08
CA GLY A 64 4.75 -14.30 4.33
C GLY A 64 5.47 -13.85 3.05
N ASN A 65 5.82 -12.57 2.97
CA ASN A 65 6.47 -11.92 1.83
C ASN A 65 7.97 -12.19 1.75
N SER A 66 8.37 -13.47 1.61
CA SER A 66 9.74 -13.83 1.23
C SER A 66 10.06 -13.34 -0.19
N ILE A 67 11.35 -13.31 -0.56
CA ILE A 67 11.77 -12.94 -1.93
C ILE A 67 11.07 -13.80 -3.01
N LEU A 68 10.76 -15.05 -2.70
CA LEU A 68 10.12 -15.97 -3.64
C LEU A 68 8.61 -15.73 -3.76
N ASN A 69 7.96 -15.34 -2.67
CA ASN A 69 6.50 -15.18 -2.63
C ASN A 69 6.03 -13.77 -3.01
N THR A 70 6.86 -12.74 -2.81
CA THR A 70 6.45 -11.33 -3.03
C THR A 70 5.98 -11.08 -4.46
N ALA A 71 6.72 -11.56 -5.45
CA ALA A 71 6.34 -11.38 -6.87
C ALA A 71 5.01 -12.08 -7.18
N SER A 72 4.81 -13.31 -6.69
CA SER A 72 3.56 -14.06 -6.88
C SER A 72 2.37 -13.40 -6.15
N ASN A 73 2.58 -12.87 -4.95
CA ASN A 73 1.54 -12.21 -4.18
C ASN A 73 1.09 -10.89 -4.84
N ILE A 74 2.04 -10.12 -5.35
CA ILE A 74 1.76 -8.87 -6.08
C ILE A 74 1.07 -9.17 -7.42
N SER A 75 1.58 -10.16 -8.17
CA SER A 75 0.95 -10.61 -9.42
C SER A 75 -0.50 -11.02 -9.17
N ALA A 76 -0.78 -11.81 -8.13
CA ALA A 76 -2.14 -12.26 -7.84
C ALA A 76 -3.15 -11.11 -7.59
N HIS A 77 -2.71 -9.98 -7.04
CA HIS A 77 -3.57 -8.80 -6.86
C HIS A 77 -3.74 -8.00 -8.17
N TYR A 78 -2.67 -7.79 -8.93
CA TYR A 78 -2.71 -6.97 -10.15
C TYR A 78 -3.13 -7.74 -11.40
N ASP A 79 -3.13 -9.09 -11.38
CA ASP A 79 -3.65 -9.97 -12.43
C ASP A 79 -5.19 -9.88 -12.60
N LEU A 80 -5.89 -9.13 -11.74
CA LEU A 80 -7.30 -8.75 -11.91
C LEU A 80 -7.55 -7.91 -13.18
N GLY A 81 -6.49 -7.49 -13.86
CA GLY A 81 -6.50 -6.78 -15.13
C GLY A 81 -6.60 -5.26 -14.99
N ASN A 82 -5.90 -4.55 -15.85
CA ASN A 82 -5.87 -3.09 -15.86
C ASN A 82 -7.27 -2.49 -16.09
N GLU A 83 -8.12 -3.15 -16.87
CA GLU A 83 -9.50 -2.72 -17.15
C GLU A 83 -10.32 -2.54 -15.87
N MET A 84 -10.14 -3.43 -14.89
CA MET A 84 -10.82 -3.29 -13.61
C MET A 84 -10.37 -2.04 -12.87
N PHE A 85 -9.06 -1.75 -12.82
CA PHE A 85 -8.53 -0.56 -12.17
C PHE A 85 -8.96 0.72 -12.88
N GLU A 86 -9.02 0.74 -14.20
CA GLU A 86 -9.50 1.87 -15.00
C GLU A 86 -10.97 2.21 -14.72
N MET A 87 -11.81 1.23 -14.32
CA MET A 87 -13.20 1.49 -13.96
C MET A 87 -13.36 2.43 -12.77
N PHE A 88 -12.43 2.42 -11.80
CA PHE A 88 -12.60 3.16 -10.56
C PHE A 88 -11.50 4.18 -10.26
N LEU A 89 -10.29 4.01 -10.78
CA LEU A 89 -9.22 4.99 -10.62
C LEU A 89 -9.48 6.25 -11.45
N ASP A 90 -8.80 7.32 -11.10
CA ASP A 90 -8.75 8.55 -11.92
C ASP A 90 -7.84 8.38 -13.13
N SER A 91 -7.81 9.37 -14.02
CA SER A 91 -7.00 9.36 -15.24
C SER A 91 -5.49 9.22 -14.99
N SER A 92 -5.02 9.62 -13.81
CA SER A 92 -3.61 9.42 -13.42
C SER A 92 -3.29 7.96 -13.09
N MET A 93 -4.29 7.09 -12.92
CA MET A 93 -4.13 5.70 -12.47
C MET A 93 -3.40 5.61 -11.12
N THR A 94 -3.75 6.51 -10.17
CA THR A 94 -3.12 6.51 -8.85
C THR A 94 -3.91 5.63 -7.88
N TYR A 95 -3.40 4.43 -7.59
CA TYR A 95 -4.02 3.46 -6.68
C TYR A 95 -3.47 3.61 -5.26
N SER A 96 -3.87 4.69 -4.59
CA SER A 96 -3.50 5.01 -3.20
C SER A 96 -4.40 6.09 -2.63
N CYS A 97 -4.34 6.33 -1.32
CA CYS A 97 -5.14 7.36 -0.65
C CYS A 97 -4.90 8.74 -1.25
N ALA A 98 -5.97 9.42 -1.66
CA ALA A 98 -5.93 10.80 -2.17
C ALA A 98 -5.97 11.83 -1.03
N ILE A 99 -5.51 13.06 -1.27
CA ILE A 99 -5.59 14.20 -0.33
C ILE A 99 -6.68 15.15 -0.79
N TRP A 100 -7.80 15.15 -0.07
CA TRP A 100 -8.99 15.94 -0.38
C TRP A 100 -8.92 17.34 0.20
N ASN A 101 -9.46 18.33 -0.55
CA ASN A 101 -9.55 19.73 -0.12
C ASN A 101 -10.98 20.27 -0.32
N GLY A 102 -11.84 19.97 0.65
CA GLY A 102 -13.23 20.41 0.62
C GLY A 102 -14.20 19.46 -0.11
N PRO A 103 -15.52 19.69 0.03
CA PRO A 103 -16.55 18.76 -0.41
C PRO A 103 -16.65 18.58 -1.93
N ASN A 104 -16.35 19.61 -2.69
CA ASN A 104 -16.50 19.65 -4.15
C ASN A 104 -15.24 19.20 -4.92
N ASP A 105 -14.24 18.69 -4.20
CA ASP A 105 -12.99 18.24 -4.81
C ASP A 105 -13.21 16.97 -5.65
N THR A 106 -12.54 16.88 -6.80
CA THR A 106 -12.56 15.68 -7.65
C THR A 106 -11.48 14.70 -7.23
N LEU A 107 -11.62 13.42 -7.61
CA LEU A 107 -10.61 12.40 -7.35
C LEU A 107 -9.27 12.77 -8.02
N GLU A 108 -9.32 13.25 -9.26
CA GLU A 108 -8.15 13.68 -10.02
C GLU A 108 -7.38 14.80 -9.30
N ALA A 109 -8.09 15.87 -8.88
CA ALA A 109 -7.47 16.98 -8.16
C ALA A 109 -6.89 16.55 -6.81
N ALA A 110 -7.57 15.64 -6.10
CA ALA A 110 -7.13 15.11 -4.83
C ALA A 110 -5.89 14.21 -4.98
N GLN A 111 -5.81 13.38 -6.04
CA GLN A 111 -4.64 12.55 -6.35
C GLN A 111 -3.44 13.41 -6.77
N LEU A 112 -3.62 14.37 -7.67
CA LEU A 112 -2.54 15.27 -8.06
C LEU A 112 -1.98 16.04 -6.86
N ARG A 113 -2.84 16.56 -5.99
CA ARG A 113 -2.43 17.24 -4.74
C ARG A 113 -1.62 16.32 -3.83
N LYS A 114 -1.98 15.04 -3.73
CA LYS A 114 -1.23 14.05 -2.97
C LYS A 114 0.17 13.85 -3.57
N LEU A 115 0.27 13.67 -4.88
CA LEU A 115 1.56 13.55 -5.55
C LEU A 115 2.42 14.80 -5.34
N ASP A 116 1.82 15.98 -5.49
CA ASP A 116 2.49 17.27 -5.24
C ASP A 116 3.01 17.38 -3.81
N MET A 117 2.21 16.99 -2.83
CA MET A 117 2.61 16.98 -1.43
C MET A 117 3.84 16.08 -1.18
N LEU A 118 3.90 14.90 -1.80
CA LEU A 118 5.04 14.00 -1.65
C LEU A 118 6.31 14.56 -2.30
N ILE A 119 6.18 15.14 -3.49
CA ILE A 119 7.28 15.80 -4.22
C ILE A 119 7.81 16.99 -3.43
N ASP A 120 6.92 17.80 -2.86
CA ASP A 120 7.27 18.96 -2.04
C ASP A 120 7.96 18.53 -0.72
N LYS A 121 7.45 17.49 -0.06
CA LYS A 121 8.09 16.93 1.15
C LYS A 121 9.47 16.35 0.87
N ALA A 122 9.68 15.75 -0.29
CA ALA A 122 10.98 15.27 -0.72
C ALA A 122 11.91 16.42 -1.17
N CYS A 123 11.39 17.65 -1.31
CA CYS A 123 12.14 18.81 -1.83
C CYS A 123 12.81 18.51 -3.17
N VAL A 124 12.11 17.85 -4.09
CA VAL A 124 12.66 17.42 -5.39
C VAL A 124 13.07 18.63 -6.24
N LYS A 125 14.27 18.57 -6.80
CA LYS A 125 14.86 19.59 -7.69
C LYS A 125 15.11 19.02 -9.08
N ALA A 126 15.29 19.90 -10.06
CA ALA A 126 15.58 19.51 -11.46
C ALA A 126 16.83 18.63 -11.61
N THR A 127 17.81 18.79 -10.74
CA THR A 127 19.07 18.04 -10.75
C THR A 127 19.00 16.69 -10.06
N ASP A 128 17.91 16.40 -9.35
CA ASP A 128 17.81 15.21 -8.49
C ASP A 128 17.54 13.94 -9.33
N TYR A 129 18.12 12.84 -8.88
CA TYR A 129 17.78 11.50 -9.31
C TYR A 129 16.86 10.86 -8.26
N VAL A 130 15.62 10.59 -8.66
CA VAL A 130 14.54 10.13 -7.77
C VAL A 130 14.27 8.64 -8.00
N LEU A 131 14.13 7.87 -6.91
CA LEU A 131 13.57 6.51 -6.96
C LEU A 131 12.08 6.57 -6.59
N ASP A 132 11.22 6.19 -7.53
CA ASP A 132 9.80 5.90 -7.29
C ASP A 132 9.65 4.40 -6.95
N LEU A 133 9.58 4.09 -5.65
CA LEU A 133 9.64 2.74 -5.13
C LEU A 133 8.22 2.14 -5.05
N GLY A 134 7.87 1.33 -6.06
CA GLY A 134 6.51 0.86 -6.28
C GLY A 134 5.71 1.81 -7.17
N CYS A 135 6.24 2.12 -8.35
CA CYS A 135 5.75 3.22 -9.21
C CYS A 135 4.33 3.00 -9.80
N GLY A 136 3.76 1.79 -9.67
CA GLY A 136 2.47 1.48 -10.26
C GLY A 136 2.46 1.79 -11.76
N TRP A 137 1.47 2.55 -12.21
CA TRP A 137 1.34 2.99 -13.60
C TRP A 137 2.07 4.30 -13.93
N GLY A 138 3.06 4.70 -13.10
CA GLY A 138 4.00 5.80 -13.36
C GLY A 138 3.51 7.20 -13.00
N SER A 139 2.39 7.34 -12.27
CA SER A 139 1.78 8.64 -11.98
C SER A 139 2.70 9.58 -11.19
N LEU A 140 3.38 9.08 -10.15
CA LEU A 140 4.31 9.88 -9.36
C LEU A 140 5.54 10.29 -10.18
N ALA A 141 6.14 9.35 -10.92
CA ALA A 141 7.29 9.62 -11.76
C ALA A 141 6.98 10.72 -12.80
N MET A 142 5.86 10.59 -13.52
CA MET A 142 5.43 11.59 -14.51
C MET A 142 5.17 12.95 -13.85
N ARG A 143 4.49 12.99 -12.70
CA ARG A 143 4.20 14.24 -11.98
C ARG A 143 5.47 14.92 -11.46
N ALA A 144 6.44 14.15 -10.98
CA ALA A 144 7.73 14.69 -10.53
C ALA A 144 8.50 15.35 -11.68
N VAL A 145 8.57 14.70 -12.84
CA VAL A 145 9.23 15.26 -14.03
C VAL A 145 8.47 16.49 -14.56
N GLU A 146 7.15 16.42 -14.66
CA GLU A 146 6.31 17.56 -15.09
C GLU A 146 6.57 18.82 -14.24
N ARG A 147 6.69 18.66 -12.92
CA ARG A 147 6.87 19.77 -11.98
C ARG A 147 8.29 20.29 -11.90
N THR A 148 9.27 19.42 -12.01
CA THR A 148 10.64 19.77 -11.63
C THR A 148 11.66 19.57 -12.75
N GLY A 149 11.38 18.73 -13.73
CA GLY A 149 12.35 18.32 -14.75
C GLY A 149 13.41 17.31 -14.23
N CYS A 150 13.21 16.70 -13.04
CA CYS A 150 14.13 15.73 -12.45
C CYS A 150 14.26 14.45 -13.28
N ARG A 151 15.21 13.58 -12.91
CA ARG A 151 15.29 12.21 -13.44
C ARG A 151 14.62 11.24 -12.46
N VAL A 152 13.89 10.25 -12.99
CA VAL A 152 13.20 9.26 -12.16
C VAL A 152 13.51 7.85 -12.65
N LEU A 153 13.85 6.96 -11.71
CA LEU A 153 13.74 5.53 -11.87
C LEU A 153 12.50 5.04 -11.14
N GLY A 154 11.51 4.55 -11.88
CA GLY A 154 10.37 3.85 -11.31
C GLY A 154 10.61 2.34 -11.27
N ILE A 155 10.27 1.68 -10.18
CA ILE A 155 10.36 0.22 -10.11
C ILE A 155 9.01 -0.39 -9.77
N THR A 156 8.71 -1.52 -10.38
CA THR A 156 7.51 -2.34 -10.12
C THR A 156 7.83 -3.83 -10.25
N LEU A 157 6.95 -4.68 -9.72
CA LEU A 157 6.99 -6.13 -9.91
C LEU A 157 5.89 -6.65 -10.85
N SER A 158 5.02 -5.76 -11.37
CA SER A 158 3.98 -6.10 -12.35
C SER A 158 4.41 -5.71 -13.76
N THR A 159 4.38 -6.70 -14.66
CA THR A 159 4.62 -6.50 -16.09
C THR A 159 3.56 -5.58 -16.69
N GLU A 160 2.31 -5.75 -16.31
CA GLU A 160 1.16 -4.98 -16.80
C GLU A 160 1.27 -3.51 -16.40
N GLN A 161 1.69 -3.23 -15.16
CA GLN A 161 1.94 -1.85 -14.71
C GLN A 161 3.07 -1.22 -15.51
N LYS A 162 4.19 -1.94 -15.69
CA LYS A 162 5.34 -1.45 -16.45
C LYS A 162 4.96 -1.07 -17.89
N GLU A 163 4.28 -1.96 -18.61
CA GLU A 163 3.89 -1.73 -20.00
C GLU A 163 2.99 -0.49 -20.17
N ILE A 164 2.05 -0.28 -19.24
CA ILE A 164 1.18 0.90 -19.28
C ILE A 164 1.97 2.15 -18.90
N ALA A 165 2.79 2.09 -17.85
CA ALA A 165 3.61 3.21 -17.43
C ALA A 165 4.53 3.69 -18.58
N GLU A 166 5.23 2.77 -19.25
CA GLU A 166 6.09 3.09 -20.39
C GLU A 166 5.33 3.73 -21.56
N ARG A 167 4.15 3.19 -21.91
CA ARG A 167 3.29 3.80 -22.94
C ARG A 167 2.89 5.23 -22.61
N ARG A 168 2.48 5.47 -21.34
CA ARG A 168 2.07 6.81 -20.87
C ARG A 168 3.25 7.78 -20.89
N ILE A 169 4.43 7.35 -20.48
CA ILE A 169 5.67 8.13 -20.47
C ILE A 169 6.06 8.53 -21.90
N VAL A 170 6.00 7.60 -22.86
CA VAL A 170 6.25 7.88 -24.28
C VAL A 170 5.23 8.87 -24.84
N GLN A 171 3.94 8.68 -24.57
CA GLN A 171 2.88 9.60 -25.01
C GLN A 171 3.02 11.02 -24.44
N ALA A 172 3.56 11.13 -23.23
CA ALA A 172 3.83 12.41 -22.57
C ALA A 172 5.18 13.05 -23.00
N GLY A 173 5.99 12.37 -23.81
CA GLY A 173 7.32 12.86 -24.23
C GLY A 173 8.35 12.93 -23.10
N MET A 174 8.23 12.05 -22.08
CA MET A 174 9.05 12.07 -20.86
C MET A 174 10.11 10.96 -20.82
N SER A 175 10.35 10.25 -21.93
CA SER A 175 11.24 9.08 -22.00
C SER A 175 12.71 9.40 -21.69
N ASP A 176 13.15 10.64 -21.88
CA ASP A 176 14.50 11.07 -21.56
C ASP A 176 14.73 11.24 -20.05
N ASN A 177 13.66 11.39 -19.28
CA ASN A 177 13.71 11.67 -17.85
C ASN A 177 13.26 10.49 -16.98
N ILE A 178 12.45 9.56 -17.52
CA ILE A 178 11.85 8.47 -16.73
C ILE A 178 12.23 7.13 -17.33
N GLU A 179 12.77 6.26 -16.48
CA GLU A 179 12.98 4.85 -16.76
C GLU A 179 12.10 3.99 -15.83
N ILE A 180 11.48 2.90 -16.34
CA ILE A 180 10.73 1.95 -15.54
C ILE A 180 11.40 0.58 -15.60
N MET A 181 11.72 0.04 -14.41
CA MET A 181 12.33 -1.29 -14.30
C MET A 181 11.38 -2.30 -13.65
N LEU A 182 11.33 -3.49 -14.23
CA LEU A 182 10.69 -4.66 -13.61
C LEU A 182 11.71 -5.34 -12.69
N ILE A 183 11.79 -4.89 -11.45
CA ILE A 183 12.81 -5.35 -10.50
C ILE A 183 12.32 -5.26 -9.05
N ASP A 184 12.76 -6.21 -8.23
CA ASP A 184 12.61 -6.13 -6.78
C ASP A 184 13.62 -5.12 -6.20
N TYR A 185 13.17 -4.21 -5.36
CA TYR A 185 14.01 -3.17 -4.74
C TYR A 185 15.25 -3.75 -4.03
N ARG A 186 15.14 -4.97 -3.49
CA ARG A 186 16.25 -5.69 -2.83
C ARG A 186 17.40 -6.05 -3.77
N LYS A 187 17.16 -6.05 -5.09
CA LYS A 187 18.12 -6.37 -6.14
C LYS A 187 18.77 -5.12 -6.77
N LEU A 188 18.33 -3.91 -6.42
CA LEU A 188 19.02 -2.68 -6.85
C LEU A 188 20.39 -2.64 -6.18
N ASP A 189 21.43 -2.51 -7.01
CA ASP A 189 22.82 -2.49 -6.55
C ASP A 189 23.23 -1.07 -6.10
N PRO A 190 23.53 -0.84 -4.81
CA PRO A 190 23.97 0.46 -4.32
C PRO A 190 25.33 0.93 -4.86
N SER A 191 26.10 0.05 -5.50
CA SER A 191 27.32 0.46 -6.21
C SER A 191 27.04 1.08 -7.56
N VAL A 192 25.86 0.85 -8.12
CA VAL A 192 25.40 1.36 -9.43
C VAL A 192 24.44 2.54 -9.25
N TYR A 193 23.54 2.46 -8.26
CA TYR A 193 22.48 3.42 -8.03
C TYR A 193 22.71 4.22 -6.75
N CYS A 194 22.60 5.54 -6.88
CA CYS A 194 22.63 6.49 -5.76
C CYS A 194 21.57 7.57 -6.03
N PHE A 195 20.53 7.63 -5.20
CA PHE A 195 19.38 8.52 -5.41
C PHE A 195 19.43 9.69 -4.44
N ASP A 196 19.13 10.89 -4.92
CA ASP A 196 18.93 12.06 -4.07
C ASP A 196 17.65 11.96 -3.27
N LYS A 197 16.63 11.36 -3.85
CA LYS A 197 15.30 11.19 -3.23
C LYS A 197 14.78 9.77 -3.45
N ILE A 198 14.15 9.21 -2.41
CA ILE A 198 13.34 7.99 -2.51
C ILE A 198 11.92 8.35 -2.09
N ILE A 199 10.94 8.10 -2.96
CA ILE A 199 9.53 8.26 -2.64
C ILE A 199 8.87 6.88 -2.72
N SER A 200 8.24 6.45 -1.63
CA SER A 200 7.52 5.17 -1.53
C SER A 200 6.06 5.43 -1.17
N LEU A 201 5.18 5.13 -2.11
CA LEU A 201 3.76 5.44 -2.02
C LEU A 201 2.94 4.16 -1.87
N GLU A 202 2.52 3.86 -0.64
CA GLU A 202 1.69 2.69 -0.28
C GLU A 202 2.27 1.37 -0.84
N MET A 203 3.58 1.19 -0.71
CA MET A 203 4.29 -0.02 -1.09
C MET A 203 4.80 -0.81 0.12
N VAL A 204 5.11 -0.13 1.22
CA VAL A 204 5.68 -0.76 2.41
C VAL A 204 4.75 -1.81 3.03
N GLU A 205 3.45 -1.72 2.75
CA GLU A 205 2.44 -2.70 3.12
C GLU A 205 2.68 -4.09 2.49
N HIS A 206 3.44 -4.15 1.42
CA HIS A 206 3.83 -5.40 0.75
C HIS A 206 5.17 -5.96 1.23
N VAL A 207 5.80 -5.32 2.20
CA VAL A 207 7.12 -5.74 2.72
C VAL A 207 7.00 -6.83 3.78
N GLY A 208 6.01 -6.72 4.68
CA GLY A 208 5.87 -7.60 5.84
C GLY A 208 6.70 -7.13 7.05
N TYR A 209 6.21 -7.45 8.24
CA TYR A 209 6.77 -6.95 9.51
C TYR A 209 8.26 -7.29 9.70
N GLU A 210 8.62 -8.54 9.48
CA GLU A 210 9.98 -9.04 9.69
C GLU A 210 11.00 -8.39 8.76
N TYR A 211 10.56 -7.92 7.60
CA TYR A 211 11.42 -7.36 6.55
C TYR A 211 11.50 -5.82 6.57
N LEU A 212 10.78 -5.13 7.45
CA LEU A 212 10.89 -3.67 7.56
C LEU A 212 12.33 -3.18 7.74
N PRO A 213 13.18 -3.80 8.60
CA PRO A 213 14.59 -3.37 8.70
C PRO A 213 15.36 -3.56 7.39
N VAL A 214 15.13 -4.65 6.66
CA VAL A 214 15.80 -4.92 5.37
C VAL A 214 15.35 -3.89 4.31
N TYR A 215 14.07 -3.51 4.32
CA TYR A 215 13.54 -2.48 3.45
C TYR A 215 14.24 -1.13 3.68
N PHE A 216 14.32 -0.69 4.92
CA PHE A 216 14.97 0.57 5.25
C PHE A 216 16.51 0.53 5.10
N GLU A 217 17.14 -0.63 5.33
CA GLU A 217 18.56 -0.83 5.04
C GLU A 217 18.84 -0.61 3.54
N GLN A 218 18.03 -1.23 2.68
CA GLN A 218 18.21 -1.05 1.24
C GLN A 218 17.95 0.39 0.80
N CYS A 219 16.89 1.02 1.30
CA CYS A 219 16.63 2.45 1.05
C CYS A 219 17.81 3.33 1.50
N HIS A 220 18.35 3.10 2.70
CA HIS A 220 19.49 3.84 3.21
C HIS A 220 20.73 3.67 2.32
N ARG A 221 21.03 2.45 1.87
CA ARG A 221 22.17 2.16 0.99
C ARG A 221 22.04 2.78 -0.39
N LEU A 222 20.82 2.96 -0.88
CA LEU A 222 20.51 3.57 -2.18
C LEU A 222 20.42 5.10 -2.10
N LEU A 223 20.23 5.68 -0.91
CA LEU A 223 20.18 7.14 -0.74
C LEU A 223 21.56 7.78 -0.76
N HIS A 224 21.64 8.99 -1.32
CA HIS A 224 22.83 9.82 -1.24
C HIS A 224 23.21 10.10 0.22
N PRO A 225 24.48 9.83 0.64
CA PRO A 225 24.85 9.78 2.08
C PRO A 225 24.76 11.13 2.81
N HIS A 226 24.78 12.27 2.09
CA HIS A 226 24.83 13.59 2.72
C HIS A 226 23.53 14.41 2.61
N HIS A 227 22.72 14.18 1.58
CA HIS A 227 21.52 14.98 1.32
C HIS A 227 20.31 14.15 0.87
N GLY A 228 20.43 12.82 0.96
CA GLY A 228 19.35 11.92 0.59
C GLY A 228 18.13 12.12 1.49
N VAL A 229 16.95 12.19 0.89
CA VAL A 229 15.67 12.29 1.59
C VAL A 229 14.76 11.15 1.17
N MET A 230 14.13 10.51 2.15
CA MET A 230 13.09 9.52 1.90
C MET A 230 11.74 10.05 2.34
N VAL A 231 10.73 9.93 1.47
CA VAL A 231 9.33 10.21 1.80
C VAL A 231 8.52 8.94 1.63
N LEU A 232 7.76 8.60 2.67
CA LEU A 232 6.93 7.41 2.71
C LEU A 232 5.48 7.80 2.99
N GLN A 233 4.54 7.30 2.19
CA GLN A 233 3.12 7.25 2.52
C GLN A 233 2.72 5.81 2.71
N ALA A 234 1.99 5.51 3.78
CA ALA A 234 1.53 4.15 4.09
C ALA A 234 0.18 4.15 4.80
N SER A 235 -0.58 3.10 4.60
CA SER A 235 -1.69 2.73 5.48
C SER A 235 -1.13 2.16 6.77
N THR A 236 -1.60 2.67 7.92
CA THR A 236 -1.06 2.25 9.22
C THR A 236 -2.13 1.65 10.13
N MET A 237 -1.72 0.67 10.91
CA MET A 237 -2.51 0.10 12.00
C MET A 237 -2.32 0.92 13.29
N ASN A 238 -3.40 1.05 14.07
CA ASN A 238 -3.34 1.66 15.39
C ASN A 238 -2.37 0.88 16.31
N GLU A 239 -1.56 1.59 17.10
CA GLU A 239 -0.54 1.01 17.99
C GLU A 239 -1.12 0.00 18.98
N GLU A 240 -2.28 0.30 19.58
CA GLU A 240 -2.92 -0.59 20.57
C GLU A 240 -3.28 -1.96 19.99
N ARG A 241 -3.61 -2.01 18.70
CA ARG A 241 -4.03 -3.23 18.01
C ARG A 241 -2.88 -3.92 17.28
N TYR A 242 -1.77 -3.24 17.08
CA TYR A 242 -0.72 -3.70 16.20
C TYR A 242 -0.07 -5.01 16.65
N SER A 243 0.12 -5.18 17.97
CA SER A 243 0.70 -6.41 18.52
C SER A 243 -0.12 -7.66 18.19
N GLU A 244 -1.45 -7.55 18.21
CA GLU A 244 -2.37 -8.64 17.86
C GLU A 244 -2.49 -8.79 16.33
N TYR A 245 -2.69 -7.68 15.63
CA TYR A 245 -2.85 -7.62 14.18
C TYR A 245 -1.70 -8.32 13.43
N ARG A 246 -0.46 -8.07 13.80
CA ARG A 246 0.72 -8.64 13.11
C ARG A 246 0.78 -10.18 13.14
N HIS A 247 0.00 -10.83 13.99
CA HIS A 247 -0.10 -12.27 14.13
C HIS A 247 -1.44 -12.84 13.68
N SER A 248 -2.32 -11.99 13.14
CA SER A 248 -3.64 -12.38 12.65
C SER A 248 -3.66 -12.50 11.12
N VAL A 249 -4.67 -13.21 10.63
CA VAL A 249 -5.04 -13.25 9.22
C VAL A 249 -6.41 -12.60 9.11
N ASP A 250 -6.51 -11.48 8.41
CA ASP A 250 -7.75 -10.79 8.14
C ASP A 250 -8.21 -10.97 6.69
N PHE A 251 -9.37 -10.42 6.36
CA PHE A 251 -9.93 -10.45 5.02
C PHE A 251 -9.01 -9.80 3.98
N ILE A 252 -8.36 -8.70 4.33
CA ILE A 252 -7.53 -7.92 3.41
C ILE A 252 -6.27 -8.70 3.05
N ASN A 253 -5.54 -9.22 4.04
CA ASN A 253 -4.30 -9.93 3.77
C ASN A 253 -4.49 -11.34 3.20
N LYS A 254 -5.71 -11.89 3.26
CA LYS A 254 -6.01 -13.20 2.66
C LYS A 254 -6.56 -13.08 1.24
N HIS A 255 -7.50 -12.15 0.99
CA HIS A 255 -8.29 -12.11 -0.24
C HIS A 255 -8.01 -10.93 -1.15
N ILE A 256 -7.47 -9.82 -0.62
CA ILE A 256 -7.23 -8.59 -1.39
C ILE A 256 -5.74 -8.41 -1.66
N PHE A 257 -4.91 -8.37 -0.61
CA PHE A 257 -3.47 -8.20 -0.70
C PHE A 257 -2.75 -9.39 -0.03
N PRO A 258 -2.59 -10.54 -0.71
CA PRO A 258 -1.91 -11.69 -0.13
C PRO A 258 -0.53 -11.32 0.44
N GLY A 259 -0.31 -11.61 1.73
CA GLY A 259 0.90 -11.21 2.44
C GLY A 259 0.98 -9.73 2.82
N GLY A 260 -0.04 -8.93 2.53
CA GLY A 260 -0.10 -7.52 2.90
C GLY A 260 -0.08 -7.32 4.42
N HIS A 261 0.58 -6.25 4.87
CA HIS A 261 0.74 -5.92 6.28
C HIS A 261 0.78 -4.40 6.47
N CYS A 262 -0.21 -3.84 7.14
CA CYS A 262 -0.22 -2.42 7.51
C CYS A 262 0.66 -2.22 8.76
N PRO A 263 1.85 -1.62 8.65
CA PRO A 263 2.70 -1.40 9.81
C PRO A 263 2.10 -0.36 10.76
N SER A 264 2.50 -0.34 12.04
CA SER A 264 2.24 0.81 12.89
C SER A 264 3.29 1.90 12.67
N VAL A 265 3.00 3.13 13.11
CA VAL A 265 3.96 4.23 12.99
C VAL A 265 5.23 3.91 13.78
N SER A 266 5.11 3.35 14.99
CA SER A 266 6.26 2.92 15.78
C SER A 266 7.07 1.82 15.10
N ALA A 267 6.41 0.88 14.41
CA ALA A 267 7.09 -0.18 13.68
C ALA A 267 7.88 0.37 12.48
N LEU A 268 7.35 1.37 11.77
CA LEU A 268 8.06 2.06 10.69
C LEU A 268 9.31 2.77 11.21
N VAL A 269 9.18 3.53 12.29
CA VAL A 269 10.31 4.26 12.92
C VAL A 269 11.36 3.29 13.44
N ALA A 270 10.94 2.23 14.12
CA ALA A 270 11.85 1.19 14.60
C ALA A 270 12.56 0.47 13.46
N GLY A 271 11.84 0.14 12.39
CA GLY A 271 12.39 -0.45 11.17
C GLY A 271 13.42 0.46 10.50
N ALA A 272 13.12 1.74 10.36
CA ALA A 272 14.03 2.74 9.81
C ALA A 272 15.31 2.89 10.66
N THR A 273 15.16 3.03 11.97
CA THR A 273 16.30 3.13 12.89
C THR A 273 17.19 1.88 12.81
N LYS A 274 16.58 0.69 12.86
CA LYS A 274 17.32 -0.57 12.84
C LYS A 274 18.01 -0.80 11.49
N GLY A 275 17.28 -0.62 10.38
CA GLY A 275 17.77 -0.89 9.03
C GLY A 275 18.86 0.07 8.59
N SER A 276 18.77 1.35 8.97
CA SER A 276 19.76 2.36 8.64
C SER A 276 20.88 2.52 9.68
N HIS A 277 20.92 1.70 10.75
CA HIS A 277 21.84 1.87 11.88
C HIS A 277 21.76 3.28 12.50
N GLY A 278 20.56 3.85 12.56
CA GLY A 278 20.30 5.18 13.14
C GLY A 278 20.58 6.35 12.18
N MET A 279 20.93 6.10 10.92
CA MET A 279 21.22 7.18 9.97
C MET A 279 19.97 7.82 9.36
N LEU A 280 18.86 7.09 9.25
CA LEU A 280 17.57 7.65 8.88
C LEU A 280 16.83 8.13 10.15
N MET A 281 16.54 9.41 10.20
CA MET A 281 15.80 10.04 11.29
C MET A 281 14.46 10.54 10.78
N LEU A 282 13.40 10.33 11.59
CA LEU A 282 12.07 10.86 11.27
C LEU A 282 12.07 12.38 11.46
N GLU A 283 11.88 13.12 10.38
CA GLU A 283 11.78 14.58 10.40
C GLU A 283 10.34 15.04 10.67
N SER A 284 9.37 14.45 9.99
CA SER A 284 7.96 14.80 10.16
C SER A 284 7.04 13.61 9.87
N ALA A 285 5.89 13.60 10.54
CA ALA A 285 4.79 12.68 10.25
C ALA A 285 3.47 13.45 10.20
N ALA A 286 2.57 13.03 9.31
CA ALA A 286 1.23 13.56 9.20
C ALA A 286 0.23 12.41 9.03
N ASN A 287 -0.91 12.50 9.71
CA ASN A 287 -1.98 11.52 9.63
C ASN A 287 -3.23 12.15 8.99
N PHE A 288 -3.88 11.44 8.06
CA PHE A 288 -5.04 11.92 7.32
C PHE A 288 -6.10 10.80 7.09
N PRO A 289 -6.67 10.23 8.17
CA PRO A 289 -7.53 9.05 8.10
C PRO A 289 -8.82 9.28 7.31
N ASP A 290 -9.42 10.48 7.40
CA ASP A 290 -10.68 10.80 6.73
C ASP A 290 -10.57 10.80 5.20
N HIS A 291 -9.38 11.05 4.69
CA HIS A 291 -9.12 11.07 3.25
C HIS A 291 -9.27 9.68 2.64
N TYR A 292 -8.84 8.62 3.34
CA TYR A 292 -8.95 7.28 2.79
C TYR A 292 -10.39 6.77 2.77
N ALA A 293 -11.17 7.06 3.80
CA ALA A 293 -12.59 6.74 3.81
C ALA A 293 -13.34 7.37 2.61
N ARG A 294 -13.01 8.62 2.26
CA ARG A 294 -13.58 9.30 1.09
C ARG A 294 -13.07 8.70 -0.22
N THR A 295 -11.77 8.41 -0.32
CA THR A 295 -11.17 7.77 -1.50
C THR A 295 -11.84 6.45 -1.83
N LEU A 296 -11.99 5.56 -0.84
CA LEU A 296 -12.68 4.27 -1.00
C LEU A 296 -14.15 4.42 -1.40
N ARG A 297 -14.84 5.42 -0.85
CA ARG A 297 -16.24 5.70 -1.23
C ARG A 297 -16.35 6.10 -2.71
N VAL A 298 -15.47 7.00 -3.17
CA VAL A 298 -15.45 7.44 -4.56
C VAL A 298 -15.07 6.29 -5.51
N TRP A 299 -14.08 5.49 -5.14
CA TRP A 299 -13.71 4.29 -5.91
C TRP A 299 -14.88 3.32 -6.02
N ARG A 300 -15.58 3.03 -4.92
CA ARG A 300 -16.78 2.18 -4.94
C ARG A 300 -17.86 2.72 -5.88
N GLU A 301 -18.14 4.03 -5.80
CA GLU A 301 -19.16 4.66 -6.65
C GLU A 301 -18.79 4.57 -8.14
N ARG A 302 -17.52 4.81 -8.49
CA ARG A 302 -17.02 4.70 -9.87
C ARG A 302 -17.05 3.25 -10.35
N PHE A 303 -16.59 2.31 -9.53
CA PHE A 303 -16.63 0.88 -9.86
C PHE A 303 -18.04 0.40 -10.15
N LEU A 304 -19.01 0.72 -9.30
CA LEU A 304 -20.41 0.30 -9.52
C LEU A 304 -21.02 0.90 -10.78
N LYS A 305 -20.63 2.12 -11.17
CA LYS A 305 -21.04 2.74 -12.44
C LYS A 305 -20.41 2.05 -13.66
N GLY A 306 -19.14 1.61 -13.53
CA GLY A 306 -18.42 0.90 -14.59
C GLY A 306 -18.90 -0.54 -14.78
N TYR A 307 -19.14 -1.25 -13.68
CA TYR A 307 -19.55 -2.65 -13.66
C TYR A 307 -20.94 -2.90 -14.25
N ASN A 308 -21.84 -1.93 -14.18
CA ASN A 308 -23.21 -2.02 -14.72
C ASN A 308 -23.31 -1.61 -16.20
N LYS A 309 -22.20 -1.33 -16.87
CA LYS A 309 -22.13 -1.06 -18.30
C LYS A 309 -21.66 -2.29 -19.07
#